data_9719c945f5790c5db0c1b24c954392ad
#
_entry.id   9719c945f5790c5db0c1b24c954392ad
#
_cell.length_a   1.000
_cell.length_b   1.000
_cell.length_c   1.000
_cell.angle_alpha   90.00
_cell.angle_beta   90.00
_cell.angle_gamma   90.00
#
_symmetry.space_group_name_H-M   'P 1'
#
loop_
_entity.id
_entity.type
_entity.pdbx_description
1 polymer ?
#
loop_
_entity_poly.entity_id
_entity_poly.type
_entity_poly.pdbx_seq_one_letter_code
_entity_poly.pdbx_strand_id
1 'polypeptide(L)'
;MQPVAFCKRCRGMTVGWNRRYVVHCISCRQWISKPSKLLILSILVSVLVFTIQTPSAFVFSGQDLHLASQNPVVRASVVSLESSGVAAGVAPMEAFLEHQQIDNSRIGRVAEAIVHTSRKYSIDSRLVASIMIVESRANPFAISDRGSIGIMQIHLPTWGETADQEGINLFKVEDNIDLGVRILKQYVDRYGLWQGVKRYKGWNPDNPVSEQNAEEYVEKIQRIYASKKSPRD
;
A
#
# COMPACT_ATOMS: atom_id res chain seq x y z
N MET A 1 11.49 -8.41 -32.67
CA MET A 1 10.16 -8.81 -33.20
C MET A 1 9.73 -10.07 -32.47
N GLN A 2 8.61 -10.04 -31.77
CA GLN A 2 8.11 -11.18 -30.99
C GLN A 2 7.19 -12.04 -31.85
N PRO A 3 7.27 -13.38 -31.81
CA PRO A 3 6.42 -14.24 -32.61
C PRO A 3 4.97 -14.17 -32.12
N VAL A 4 4.08 -13.75 -32.97
CA VAL A 4 2.63 -13.80 -32.75
C VAL A 4 2.15 -15.20 -33.02
N ALA A 5 1.53 -15.86 -32.04
CA ALA A 5 0.91 -17.16 -32.22
C ALA A 5 -0.59 -17.00 -32.51
N PHE A 6 -1.13 -17.82 -33.39
CA PHE A 6 -2.55 -17.85 -33.75
C PHE A 6 -3.26 -19.04 -33.11
N CYS A 7 -4.45 -18.81 -32.54
CA CYS A 7 -5.30 -19.88 -32.05
C CYS A 7 -5.88 -20.67 -33.23
N LYS A 8 -5.61 -21.97 -33.28
CA LYS A 8 -6.07 -22.87 -34.39
C LYS A 8 -7.59 -22.95 -34.50
N ARG A 9 -8.35 -22.62 -33.45
CA ARG A 9 -9.81 -22.80 -33.40
C ARG A 9 -10.61 -21.57 -33.81
N CYS A 10 -10.17 -20.39 -33.47
CA CYS A 10 -10.89 -19.13 -33.76
C CYS A 10 -10.11 -18.18 -34.69
N ARG A 11 -8.91 -18.56 -35.14
CA ARG A 11 -7.99 -17.74 -35.96
C ARG A 11 -7.66 -16.34 -35.34
N GLY A 12 -7.96 -16.15 -34.07
CA GLY A 12 -7.64 -14.92 -33.36
C GLY A 12 -6.17 -14.85 -32.91
N MET A 13 -5.62 -13.64 -32.81
CA MET A 13 -4.28 -13.43 -32.28
C MET A 13 -4.21 -13.76 -30.79
N THR A 14 -3.21 -14.53 -30.38
CA THR A 14 -2.90 -14.79 -28.99
C THR A 14 -1.68 -13.95 -28.60
N VAL A 15 -1.81 -13.13 -27.59
CA VAL A 15 -0.68 -12.40 -26.99
C VAL A 15 -0.25 -13.18 -25.77
N GLY A 16 0.82 -13.94 -25.87
CA GLY A 16 1.34 -14.69 -24.75
C GLY A 16 2.81 -15.07 -24.91
N TRP A 17 3.60 -14.76 -23.91
CA TRP A 17 5.03 -14.97 -23.87
C TRP A 17 5.41 -16.13 -22.97
N ASN A 18 6.26 -17.01 -23.50
CA ASN A 18 7.07 -18.01 -22.82
C ASN A 18 6.64 -19.47 -23.02
N ARG A 19 7.62 -20.29 -23.46
CA ARG A 19 7.47 -21.73 -23.80
C ARG A 19 7.05 -22.66 -22.65
N ARG A 20 6.80 -22.14 -21.47
CA ARG A 20 6.49 -22.93 -20.24
C ARG A 20 5.10 -22.70 -19.65
N TYR A 21 4.28 -21.80 -20.18
CA TYR A 21 2.99 -21.49 -19.60
C TYR A 21 1.84 -21.68 -20.57
N VAL A 22 0.73 -22.16 -20.02
CA VAL A 22 -0.54 -22.33 -20.74
C VAL A 22 -1.08 -20.97 -21.13
N VAL A 23 -1.30 -20.74 -22.42
CA VAL A 23 -1.82 -19.48 -22.93
C VAL A 23 -3.33 -19.57 -23.06
N HIS A 24 -4.04 -18.63 -22.47
CA HIS A 24 -5.48 -18.49 -22.60
C HIS A 24 -5.83 -17.63 -23.82
N CYS A 25 -6.65 -18.17 -24.74
CA CYS A 25 -7.12 -17.40 -25.89
C CYS A 25 -8.21 -16.40 -25.45
N ILE A 26 -7.93 -15.11 -25.57
CA ILE A 26 -8.83 -14.02 -25.18
C ILE A 26 -10.15 -14.06 -25.99
N SER A 27 -10.06 -14.48 -27.26
CA SER A 27 -11.19 -14.47 -28.20
C SER A 27 -12.22 -15.59 -27.95
N CYS A 28 -11.80 -16.78 -27.51
CA CYS A 28 -12.68 -17.92 -27.29
C CYS A 28 -12.74 -18.42 -25.83
N ARG A 29 -12.04 -17.78 -24.90
CA ARG A 29 -11.98 -18.13 -23.47
C ARG A 29 -11.67 -19.59 -23.15
N GLN A 30 -11.02 -20.32 -24.06
CA GLN A 30 -10.65 -21.71 -23.83
C GLN A 30 -9.17 -21.91 -23.59
N TRP A 31 -8.82 -22.83 -22.71
CA TRP A 31 -7.44 -23.26 -22.46
C TRP A 31 -6.89 -24.04 -23.67
N ILE A 32 -5.70 -23.68 -24.13
CA ILE A 32 -5.09 -24.26 -25.32
C ILE A 32 -4.42 -25.61 -25.04
N SER A 33 -4.17 -25.95 -23.79
CA SER A 33 -3.68 -27.27 -23.39
C SER A 33 -4.60 -27.96 -22.39
N LYS A 34 -4.90 -29.22 -22.61
CA LYS A 34 -5.57 -30.08 -21.61
C LYS A 34 -4.52 -30.61 -20.63
N PRO A 35 -4.71 -30.48 -19.32
CA PRO A 35 -3.81 -31.14 -18.36
C PRO A 35 -3.87 -32.66 -18.56
N SER A 36 -2.71 -33.32 -18.48
CA SER A 36 -2.67 -34.79 -18.62
C SER A 36 -3.44 -35.43 -17.46
N LYS A 37 -4.13 -36.53 -17.71
CA LYS A 37 -4.91 -37.27 -16.69
C LYS A 37 -4.05 -37.67 -15.48
N LEU A 38 -2.74 -37.90 -15.69
CA LEU A 38 -1.76 -38.18 -14.64
C LEU A 38 -1.55 -37.00 -13.68
N LEU A 39 -1.58 -35.76 -14.17
CA LEU A 39 -1.41 -34.56 -13.36
C LEU A 39 -2.63 -34.33 -12.45
N ILE A 40 -3.83 -34.60 -12.94
CA ILE A 40 -5.06 -34.53 -12.16
C ILE A 40 -5.08 -35.59 -11.07
N LEU A 41 -4.64 -36.82 -11.39
CA LEU A 41 -4.61 -37.93 -10.44
C LEU A 41 -3.59 -37.65 -9.31
N SER A 42 -2.42 -37.09 -9.61
CA SER A 42 -1.41 -36.74 -8.60
C SER A 42 -1.89 -35.64 -7.63
N ILE A 43 -2.63 -34.66 -8.13
CA ILE A 43 -3.22 -33.60 -7.31
C ILE A 43 -4.29 -34.17 -6.39
N LEU A 44 -5.16 -35.04 -6.89
CA LEU A 44 -6.21 -35.69 -6.09
C LEU A 44 -5.61 -36.58 -4.99
N VAL A 45 -4.58 -37.35 -5.27
CA VAL A 45 -3.89 -38.19 -4.27
C VAL A 45 -3.21 -37.30 -3.22
N SER A 46 -2.55 -36.22 -3.60
CA SER A 46 -1.91 -35.29 -2.66
C SER A 46 -2.92 -34.63 -1.72
N VAL A 47 -4.08 -34.23 -2.22
CA VAL A 47 -5.17 -33.67 -1.41
C VAL A 47 -5.73 -34.71 -0.44
N LEU A 48 -5.90 -35.97 -0.89
CA LEU A 48 -6.42 -37.05 -0.05
C LEU A 48 -5.45 -37.39 1.09
N VAL A 49 -4.15 -37.45 0.82
CA VAL A 49 -3.12 -37.73 1.83
C VAL A 49 -3.02 -36.58 2.85
N PHE A 50 -3.16 -35.33 2.41
CA PHE A 50 -3.10 -34.17 3.29
C PHE A 50 -4.31 -34.12 4.25
N THR A 51 -5.50 -34.56 3.83
CA THR A 51 -6.70 -34.61 4.68
C THR A 51 -6.66 -35.68 5.75
N ILE A 52 -5.85 -36.72 5.59
CA ILE A 52 -5.75 -37.83 6.57
C ILE A 52 -4.71 -37.53 7.69
N GLN A 53 -3.77 -36.60 7.46
CA GLN A 53 -2.67 -36.32 8.40
C GLN A 53 -2.81 -35.03 9.24
N THR A 54 -3.90 -34.26 9.11
CA THR A 54 -4.13 -33.14 10.01
C THR A 54 -4.77 -33.62 11.31
N PRO A 55 -4.09 -33.51 12.47
CA PRO A 55 -4.79 -33.65 13.75
C PRO A 55 -5.88 -32.55 13.75
N SER A 56 -7.04 -32.87 14.28
CA SER A 56 -8.22 -32.02 14.40
C SER A 56 -7.85 -30.63 14.98
N ALA A 57 -7.32 -29.75 14.15
CA ALA A 57 -7.24 -28.34 14.47
C ALA A 57 -8.70 -27.83 14.47
N PHE A 58 -9.09 -27.27 15.58
CA PHE A 58 -10.37 -26.59 15.78
C PHE A 58 -10.63 -25.68 14.57
N VAL A 59 -11.52 -26.12 13.69
CA VAL A 59 -12.03 -25.26 12.61
C VAL A 59 -13.03 -24.33 13.26
N PHE A 60 -12.58 -23.11 13.60
CA PHE A 60 -13.50 -22.03 13.95
C PHE A 60 -14.39 -21.78 12.75
N SER A 61 -15.68 -22.08 12.86
CA SER A 61 -16.66 -21.75 11.83
C SER A 61 -16.78 -20.23 11.75
N GLY A 62 -17.07 -19.67 10.56
CA GLY A 62 -17.25 -18.23 10.40
C GLY A 62 -18.35 -17.64 11.30
N GLN A 63 -19.23 -18.48 11.84
CA GLN A 63 -20.26 -18.09 12.80
C GLN A 63 -19.68 -17.85 14.20
N ASP A 64 -18.63 -18.57 14.60
CA ASP A 64 -17.99 -18.38 15.91
C ASP A 64 -17.21 -17.06 15.97
N LEU A 65 -16.65 -16.63 14.84
CA LEU A 65 -15.99 -15.32 14.72
C LEU A 65 -17.01 -14.17 14.82
N HIS A 66 -18.21 -14.35 14.25
CA HIS A 66 -19.26 -13.33 14.32
C HIS A 66 -19.83 -13.19 15.75
N LEU A 67 -19.99 -14.28 16.46
CA LEU A 67 -20.43 -14.30 17.88
C LEU A 67 -19.34 -13.74 18.82
N ALA A 68 -18.08 -14.05 18.59
CA ALA A 68 -16.96 -13.46 19.36
C ALA A 68 -16.87 -11.94 19.18
N SER A 69 -17.15 -11.43 17.98
CA SER A 69 -17.15 -9.98 17.67
C SER A 69 -18.27 -9.21 18.38
N GLN A 70 -19.34 -9.88 18.79
CA GLN A 70 -20.46 -9.27 19.51
C GLN A 70 -20.30 -9.28 21.04
N ASN A 71 -19.29 -10.00 21.55
CA ASN A 71 -19.05 -10.02 22.99
C ASN A 71 -18.40 -8.69 23.44
N PRO A 72 -19.06 -7.88 24.29
CA PRO A 72 -18.57 -6.56 24.69
C PRO A 72 -17.21 -6.63 25.40
N VAL A 73 -16.90 -7.72 26.09
CA VAL A 73 -15.60 -7.93 26.76
C VAL A 73 -14.48 -8.14 25.75
N VAL A 74 -14.71 -8.95 24.72
CA VAL A 74 -13.72 -9.20 23.65
C VAL A 74 -13.51 -7.92 22.84
N ARG A 75 -14.58 -7.21 22.51
CA ARG A 75 -14.52 -5.94 21.80
C ARG A 75 -13.77 -4.85 22.58
N ALA A 76 -14.03 -4.75 23.88
CA ALA A 76 -13.32 -3.82 24.76
C ALA A 76 -11.81 -4.17 24.86
N SER A 77 -11.47 -5.45 24.95
CA SER A 77 -10.07 -5.91 24.99
C SER A 77 -9.32 -5.65 23.69
N VAL A 78 -9.96 -5.87 22.54
CA VAL A 78 -9.36 -5.58 21.22
C VAL A 78 -9.14 -4.09 21.05
N VAL A 79 -10.14 -3.26 21.37
CA VAL A 79 -10.03 -1.79 21.31
C VAL A 79 -8.93 -1.28 22.24
N SER A 80 -8.78 -1.85 23.44
CA SER A 80 -7.73 -1.48 24.39
C SER A 80 -6.33 -1.86 23.89
N LEU A 81 -6.18 -3.00 23.22
CA LEU A 81 -4.91 -3.43 22.63
C LEU A 81 -4.51 -2.57 21.42
N GLU A 82 -5.47 -2.21 20.59
CA GLU A 82 -5.23 -1.30 19.46
C GLU A 82 -4.85 0.10 19.92
N SER A 83 -5.56 0.66 20.91
CA SER A 83 -5.25 1.97 21.47
C SER A 83 -3.89 2.00 22.19
N SER A 84 -3.56 0.97 22.96
CA SER A 84 -2.24 0.83 23.58
C SER A 84 -1.11 0.75 22.56
N GLY A 85 -1.34 0.01 21.49
CA GLY A 85 -0.36 -0.12 20.40
C GLY A 85 -0.14 1.21 19.66
N VAL A 86 -1.19 2.01 19.40
CA VAL A 86 -1.05 3.33 18.77
C VAL A 86 -0.25 4.25 19.67
N ALA A 87 -0.60 4.33 20.94
CA ALA A 87 0.12 5.14 21.91
C ALA A 87 1.62 4.81 21.99
N ALA A 88 1.98 3.53 21.92
CA ALA A 88 3.38 3.11 21.92
C ALA A 88 4.19 3.61 20.69
N GLY A 89 3.55 3.88 19.55
CA GLY A 89 4.20 4.39 18.35
C GLY A 89 4.27 5.92 18.25
N VAL A 90 3.44 6.64 18.98
CA VAL A 90 3.30 8.10 18.87
C VAL A 90 4.55 8.81 19.39
N ALA A 91 4.99 8.54 20.62
CA ALA A 91 6.16 9.19 21.20
C ALA A 91 7.47 9.03 20.39
N PRO A 92 7.81 7.85 19.84
CA PRO A 92 8.93 7.73 18.90
C PRO A 92 8.75 8.56 17.62
N MET A 93 7.52 8.70 17.11
CA MET A 93 7.24 9.50 15.92
C MET A 93 7.34 10.99 16.23
N GLU A 94 6.85 11.46 17.38
CA GLU A 94 7.03 12.84 17.84
C GLU A 94 8.53 13.19 17.90
N ALA A 95 9.33 12.35 18.57
CA ALA A 95 10.77 12.54 18.66
C ALA A 95 11.46 12.56 17.28
N PHE A 96 10.96 11.77 16.31
CA PHE A 96 11.46 11.81 14.94
C PHE A 96 11.11 13.14 14.25
N LEU A 97 9.89 13.62 14.38
CA LEU A 97 9.44 14.88 13.79
C LEU A 97 10.15 16.09 14.40
N GLU A 98 10.38 16.09 15.73
CA GLU A 98 11.19 17.11 16.43
C GLU A 98 12.61 17.16 15.88
N HIS A 99 13.24 15.99 15.70
CA HIS A 99 14.58 15.91 15.13
C HIS A 99 14.65 16.49 13.70
N GLN A 100 13.57 16.38 12.94
CA GLN A 100 13.41 16.97 11.61
C GLN A 100 13.00 18.46 11.64
N GLN A 101 12.95 19.08 12.84
CA GLN A 101 12.59 20.49 13.05
C GLN A 101 11.19 20.84 12.50
N ILE A 102 10.23 19.96 12.72
CA ILE A 102 8.81 20.25 12.48
C ILE A 102 8.28 21.13 13.61
N ASP A 103 7.35 22.02 13.29
CA ASP A 103 6.72 22.94 14.25
C ASP A 103 6.04 22.16 15.40
N ASN A 104 6.48 22.43 16.63
CA ASN A 104 6.03 21.75 17.84
C ASN A 104 4.51 21.81 18.05
N SER A 105 3.85 22.89 17.61
CA SER A 105 2.39 23.03 17.74
C SER A 105 1.59 21.96 16.97
N ARG A 106 2.23 21.25 16.04
CA ARG A 106 1.57 20.28 15.15
C ARG A 106 2.03 18.85 15.38
N ILE A 107 3.17 18.67 16.05
CA ILE A 107 3.85 17.36 16.14
C ILE A 107 2.93 16.27 16.69
N GLY A 108 2.25 16.47 17.80
CA GLY A 108 1.41 15.45 18.41
C GLY A 108 0.30 14.97 17.48
N ARG A 109 -0.46 15.90 16.89
CA ARG A 109 -1.55 15.58 15.97
C ARG A 109 -1.07 14.87 14.70
N VAL A 110 0.06 15.31 14.15
CA VAL A 110 0.65 14.72 12.95
C VAL A 110 1.22 13.33 13.25
N ALA A 111 1.92 13.15 14.37
CA ALA A 111 2.46 11.87 14.80
C ALA A 111 1.36 10.82 14.99
N GLU A 112 0.28 11.20 15.67
CA GLU A 112 -0.89 10.34 15.90
C GLU A 112 -1.51 9.92 14.56
N ALA A 113 -1.78 10.87 13.66
CA ALA A 113 -2.36 10.61 12.36
C ALA A 113 -1.46 9.68 11.50
N ILE A 114 -0.16 9.90 11.50
CA ILE A 114 0.80 9.04 10.77
C ILE A 114 0.80 7.63 11.37
N VAL A 115 0.92 7.48 12.68
CA VAL A 115 0.99 6.16 13.33
C VAL A 115 -0.30 5.37 13.11
N HIS A 116 -1.45 6.01 13.30
CA HIS A 116 -2.75 5.39 13.07
C HIS A 116 -2.90 4.90 11.62
N THR A 117 -2.66 5.80 10.67
CA THR A 117 -2.85 5.51 9.24
C THR A 117 -1.82 4.49 8.72
N SER A 118 -0.58 4.56 9.18
CA SER A 118 0.46 3.59 8.84
C SER A 118 0.11 2.17 9.24
N ARG A 119 -0.52 1.99 10.40
CA ARG A 119 -1.03 0.69 10.84
C ARG A 119 -2.22 0.23 10.01
N LYS A 120 -3.18 1.12 9.77
CA LYS A 120 -4.36 0.85 8.94
C LYS A 120 -3.98 0.27 7.57
N TYR A 121 -2.94 0.81 6.95
CA TYR A 121 -2.50 0.39 5.61
C TYR A 121 -1.25 -0.51 5.62
N SER A 122 -0.75 -0.92 6.79
CA SER A 122 0.46 -1.76 6.90
C SER A 122 1.66 -1.20 6.12
N ILE A 123 1.93 0.09 6.31
CA ILE A 123 3.08 0.79 5.73
C ILE A 123 3.97 1.36 6.83
N ASP A 124 5.25 1.50 6.58
CA ASP A 124 6.19 2.04 7.57
C ASP A 124 5.88 3.51 7.88
N SER A 125 5.64 3.81 9.17
CA SER A 125 5.29 5.16 9.63
C SER A 125 6.40 6.17 9.42
N ARG A 126 7.66 5.75 9.51
CA ARG A 126 8.80 6.61 9.26
C ARG A 126 8.95 6.96 7.78
N LEU A 127 8.60 6.03 6.88
CA LEU A 127 8.52 6.32 5.45
C LEU A 127 7.45 7.37 5.17
N VAL A 128 6.25 7.22 5.75
CA VAL A 128 5.16 8.19 5.61
C VAL A 128 5.58 9.57 6.10
N ALA A 129 6.19 9.64 7.29
CA ALA A 129 6.72 10.89 7.83
C ALA A 129 7.78 11.52 6.92
N SER A 130 8.70 10.72 6.37
CA SER A 130 9.74 11.21 5.47
C SER A 130 9.18 11.80 4.18
N ILE A 131 8.17 11.17 3.60
CA ILE A 131 7.44 11.70 2.43
C ILE A 131 6.75 13.01 2.79
N MET A 132 5.98 13.04 3.86
CA MET A 132 5.28 14.23 4.34
C MET A 132 6.23 15.41 4.57
N ILE A 133 7.41 15.17 5.13
CA ILE A 133 8.43 16.21 5.35
C ILE A 133 8.91 16.78 4.02
N VAL A 134 9.15 15.94 3.02
CA VAL A 134 9.60 16.38 1.69
C VAL A 134 8.48 17.13 0.95
N GLU A 135 7.23 16.71 1.11
CA GLU A 135 6.09 17.32 0.41
C GLU A 135 5.73 18.71 0.96
N SER A 136 5.62 18.86 2.27
CA SER A 136 5.08 20.11 2.84
C SER A 136 5.74 20.58 4.14
N ARG A 137 6.70 19.82 4.70
CA ARG A 137 7.20 20.03 6.08
C ARG A 137 6.07 20.11 7.12
N ALA A 138 5.10 19.20 6.99
CA ALA A 138 3.92 19.13 7.85
C ALA A 138 2.99 20.37 7.78
N ASN A 139 2.98 21.10 6.67
CA ASN A 139 2.04 22.21 6.49
C ASN A 139 0.70 21.71 5.91
N PRO A 140 -0.40 21.71 6.67
CA PRO A 140 -1.70 21.24 6.19
C PRO A 140 -2.34 22.19 5.17
N PHE A 141 -1.86 23.43 5.07
CA PHE A 141 -2.39 24.45 4.16
C PHE A 141 -1.48 24.67 2.94
N ALA A 142 -0.53 23.79 2.71
CA ALA A 142 0.34 23.88 1.54
C ALA A 142 -0.47 23.67 0.26
N ILE A 143 -0.26 24.58 -0.71
CA ILE A 143 -0.83 24.49 -2.05
C ILE A 143 0.32 24.71 -3.04
N SER A 144 0.49 23.80 -3.99
CA SER A 144 1.50 23.95 -5.05
C SER A 144 0.92 24.57 -6.31
N ASP A 145 1.78 25.15 -7.14
CA ASP A 145 1.41 25.73 -8.43
C ASP A 145 0.78 24.71 -9.40
N ARG A 146 1.01 23.42 -9.15
CA ARG A 146 0.45 22.32 -9.94
C ARG A 146 -0.84 21.75 -9.36
N GLY A 147 -1.43 22.39 -8.36
CA GLY A 147 -2.69 21.98 -7.75
C GLY A 147 -2.56 20.81 -6.76
N SER A 148 -1.40 20.62 -6.13
CA SER A 148 -1.29 19.69 -5.01
C SER A 148 -1.67 20.38 -3.70
N ILE A 149 -2.40 19.70 -2.80
CA ILE A 149 -2.98 20.28 -1.59
C ILE A 149 -2.61 19.48 -0.34
N GLY A 150 -2.34 20.22 0.72
CA GLY A 150 -2.26 19.73 2.09
C GLY A 150 -0.95 19.07 2.46
N ILE A 151 -0.97 18.38 3.60
CA ILE A 151 0.23 17.91 4.28
C ILE A 151 1.00 16.84 3.49
N MET A 152 0.28 15.98 2.71
CA MET A 152 0.85 14.95 1.83
C MET A 152 0.85 15.36 0.35
N GLN A 153 0.48 16.63 0.03
CA GLN A 153 0.45 17.19 -1.31
C GLN A 153 -0.37 16.34 -2.31
N ILE A 154 -1.64 16.12 -1.99
CA ILE A 154 -2.57 15.38 -2.85
C ILE A 154 -2.84 16.18 -4.13
N HIS A 155 -2.54 15.61 -5.29
CA HIS A 155 -2.70 16.24 -6.59
C HIS A 155 -4.19 16.29 -7.00
N LEU A 156 -4.81 17.46 -6.93
CA LEU A 156 -6.24 17.66 -7.21
C LEU A 156 -6.68 17.20 -8.60
N PRO A 157 -5.94 17.49 -9.70
CA PRO A 157 -6.35 17.02 -11.01
C PRO A 157 -6.48 15.49 -11.11
N THR A 158 -5.78 14.74 -10.26
CA THR A 158 -5.81 13.26 -10.26
C THR A 158 -6.77 12.68 -9.22
N TRP A 159 -6.82 13.28 -8.02
CA TRP A 159 -7.49 12.70 -6.86
C TRP A 159 -8.64 13.55 -6.31
N GLY A 160 -8.88 14.72 -6.90
CA GLY A 160 -9.92 15.65 -6.42
C GLY A 160 -11.32 15.05 -6.50
N GLU A 161 -11.65 14.38 -7.60
CA GLU A 161 -12.94 13.69 -7.73
C GLU A 161 -13.14 12.61 -6.67
N THR A 162 -12.10 11.82 -6.37
CA THR A 162 -12.14 10.83 -5.28
C THR A 162 -12.35 11.50 -3.93
N ALA A 163 -11.64 12.60 -3.67
CA ALA A 163 -11.77 13.33 -2.41
C ALA A 163 -13.19 13.90 -2.23
N ASP A 164 -13.77 14.46 -3.28
CA ASP A 164 -15.13 15.01 -3.27
C ASP A 164 -16.19 13.92 -3.06
N GLN A 165 -16.09 12.80 -3.78
CA GLN A 165 -17.03 11.70 -3.67
C GLN A 165 -17.02 11.03 -2.28
N GLU A 166 -15.85 10.99 -1.64
CA GLU A 166 -15.69 10.41 -0.32
C GLU A 166 -15.84 11.44 0.82
N GLY A 167 -16.06 12.71 0.51
CA GLY A 167 -16.21 13.80 1.50
C GLY A 167 -14.93 14.09 2.29
N ILE A 168 -13.75 13.90 1.67
CA ILE A 168 -12.44 14.08 2.27
C ILE A 168 -12.06 15.56 2.29
N ASN A 169 -11.74 16.10 3.46
CA ASN A 169 -11.22 17.45 3.59
C ASN A 169 -9.69 17.46 3.48
N LEU A 170 -9.17 17.87 2.32
CA LEU A 170 -7.73 17.87 2.05
C LEU A 170 -6.91 18.87 2.92
N PHE A 171 -7.54 19.79 3.62
CA PHE A 171 -6.87 20.67 4.59
C PHE A 171 -6.88 20.12 6.02
N LYS A 172 -7.62 19.05 6.26
CA LYS A 172 -7.62 18.36 7.55
C LYS A 172 -6.48 17.32 7.58
N VAL A 173 -5.66 17.37 8.63
CA VAL A 173 -4.44 16.58 8.76
C VAL A 173 -4.72 15.09 8.60
N GLU A 174 -5.70 14.56 9.32
CA GLU A 174 -6.02 13.13 9.35
C GLU A 174 -6.52 12.66 7.97
N ASP A 175 -7.42 13.41 7.37
CA ASP A 175 -8.05 13.07 6.10
C ASP A 175 -7.01 13.08 4.96
N ASN A 176 -6.14 14.09 4.94
CA ASN A 176 -5.10 14.22 3.93
C ASN A 176 -4.02 13.14 4.07
N ILE A 177 -3.60 12.82 5.30
CA ILE A 177 -2.65 11.73 5.57
C ILE A 177 -3.29 10.39 5.19
N ASP A 178 -4.54 10.13 5.54
CA ASP A 178 -5.22 8.87 5.20
C ASP A 178 -5.30 8.66 3.69
N LEU A 179 -5.73 9.65 2.95
CA LEU A 179 -5.77 9.57 1.48
C LEU A 179 -4.38 9.43 0.87
N GLY A 180 -3.41 10.22 1.33
CA GLY A 180 -2.02 10.17 0.83
C GLY A 180 -1.35 8.82 1.06
N VAL A 181 -1.52 8.23 2.24
CA VAL A 181 -0.98 6.91 2.56
C VAL A 181 -1.69 5.82 1.77
N ARG A 182 -3.00 5.91 1.58
CA ARG A 182 -3.77 4.99 0.74
C ARG A 182 -3.27 5.00 -0.71
N ILE A 183 -3.03 6.17 -1.28
CA ILE A 183 -2.45 6.34 -2.62
C ILE A 183 -1.03 5.76 -2.68
N LEU A 184 -0.18 6.08 -1.71
CA LEU A 184 1.17 5.55 -1.62
C LEU A 184 1.17 4.03 -1.56
N LYS A 185 0.30 3.45 -0.71
CA LYS A 185 0.17 1.99 -0.56
C LYS A 185 -0.21 1.31 -1.87
N GLN A 186 -1.15 1.85 -2.62
CA GLN A 186 -1.52 1.31 -3.95
C GLN A 186 -0.33 1.27 -4.90
N TYR A 187 0.51 2.31 -4.91
CA TYR A 187 1.71 2.32 -5.75
C TYR A 187 2.79 1.36 -5.25
N VAL A 188 3.01 1.29 -3.93
CA VAL A 188 3.99 0.38 -3.33
C VAL A 188 3.61 -1.08 -3.57
N ASP A 189 2.36 -1.45 -3.41
CA ASP A 189 1.88 -2.82 -3.66
C ASP A 189 2.04 -3.23 -5.12
N ARG A 190 1.83 -2.29 -6.03
CA ARG A 190 1.87 -2.57 -7.47
C ARG A 190 3.28 -2.56 -8.05
N TYR A 191 4.17 -1.71 -7.55
CA TYR A 191 5.46 -1.45 -8.18
C TYR A 191 6.67 -1.72 -7.26
N GLY A 192 6.44 -2.08 -5.99
CA GLY A 192 7.48 -2.15 -4.97
C GLY A 192 7.81 -0.78 -4.37
N LEU A 193 8.56 -0.80 -3.26
CA LEU A 193 8.71 0.36 -2.37
C LEU A 193 9.18 1.63 -3.11
N TRP A 194 10.39 1.65 -3.65
CA TRP A 194 10.97 2.87 -4.21
C TRP A 194 10.37 3.28 -5.55
N GLN A 195 9.93 2.31 -6.35
CA GLN A 195 9.19 2.61 -7.58
C GLN A 195 7.80 3.17 -7.27
N GLY A 196 7.16 2.68 -6.20
CA GLY A 196 5.90 3.23 -5.70
C GLY A 196 6.06 4.68 -5.23
N VAL A 197 7.15 4.99 -4.54
CA VAL A 197 7.49 6.36 -4.12
C VAL A 197 7.74 7.28 -5.33
N LYS A 198 8.45 6.82 -6.38
CA LYS A 198 8.59 7.56 -7.64
C LYS A 198 7.22 7.84 -8.28
N ARG A 199 6.32 6.85 -8.32
CA ARG A 199 4.96 6.99 -8.85
C ARG A 199 4.12 7.96 -8.02
N TYR A 200 4.28 7.98 -6.72
CA TYR A 200 3.63 8.94 -5.85
C TYR A 200 4.01 10.38 -6.22
N LYS A 201 5.27 10.62 -6.58
CA LYS A 201 5.76 11.92 -7.10
C LYS A 201 5.20 12.28 -8.48
N GLY A 202 4.54 11.36 -9.16
CA GLY A 202 4.04 11.54 -10.52
C GLY A 202 5.07 11.19 -11.60
N TRP A 203 6.00 10.28 -11.28
CA TRP A 203 6.98 9.80 -12.28
C TRP A 203 6.31 9.22 -13.51
N ASN A 204 6.80 9.67 -14.68
CA ASN A 204 6.44 9.16 -15.99
C ASN A 204 7.70 8.60 -16.68
N PRO A 205 7.77 7.30 -17.00
CA PRO A 205 8.95 6.68 -17.62
C PRO A 205 9.27 7.23 -19.02
N ASP A 206 8.27 7.81 -19.71
CA ASP A 206 8.45 8.34 -21.05
C ASP A 206 9.03 9.77 -21.06
N ASN A 207 9.30 10.34 -19.88
CA ASN A 207 9.83 11.70 -19.73
C ASN A 207 11.13 11.71 -18.90
N PRO A 208 12.29 11.94 -19.53
CA PRO A 208 13.59 11.94 -18.82
C PRO A 208 13.70 12.97 -17.68
N VAL A 209 13.07 14.13 -17.82
CA VAL A 209 13.03 15.15 -16.75
C VAL A 209 12.22 14.65 -15.55
N SER A 210 11.16 13.90 -15.80
CA SER A 210 10.38 13.25 -14.75
C SER A 210 11.18 12.19 -14.00
N GLU A 211 12.04 11.44 -14.69
CA GLU A 211 12.93 10.45 -14.07
C GLU A 211 13.90 11.12 -13.11
N GLN A 212 14.65 12.13 -13.57
CA GLN A 212 15.60 12.84 -12.72
C GLN A 212 14.93 13.45 -11.48
N ASN A 213 13.79 14.13 -11.65
CA ASN A 213 13.04 14.71 -10.54
C ASN A 213 12.57 13.66 -9.52
N ALA A 214 12.17 12.48 -10.01
CA ALA A 214 11.72 11.38 -9.16
C ALA A 214 12.89 10.72 -8.41
N GLU A 215 14.06 10.63 -9.01
CA GLU A 215 15.28 10.14 -8.35
C GLU A 215 15.71 11.08 -7.24
N GLU A 216 15.82 12.38 -7.51
CA GLU A 216 16.16 13.39 -6.50
C GLU A 216 15.14 13.37 -5.33
N TYR A 217 13.87 13.17 -5.64
CA TYR A 217 12.81 13.05 -4.64
C TYR A 217 13.02 11.82 -3.74
N VAL A 218 13.27 10.66 -4.34
CA VAL A 218 13.54 9.42 -3.60
C VAL A 218 14.80 9.56 -2.74
N GLU A 219 15.88 10.14 -3.25
CA GLU A 219 17.10 10.38 -2.48
C GLU A 219 16.87 11.28 -1.25
N LYS A 220 16.06 12.34 -1.39
CA LYS A 220 15.69 13.21 -0.26
C LYS A 220 14.94 12.42 0.82
N ILE A 221 13.97 11.58 0.41
CA ILE A 221 13.21 10.74 1.32
C ILE A 221 14.13 9.72 2.00
N GLN A 222 15.00 9.04 1.26
CA GLN A 222 15.93 8.05 1.81
C GLN A 222 16.87 8.65 2.87
N ARG A 223 17.37 9.85 2.65
CA ARG A 223 18.19 10.56 3.63
C ARG A 223 17.45 10.84 4.94
N ILE A 224 16.21 11.30 4.87
CA ILE A 224 15.35 11.53 6.04
C ILE A 224 15.01 10.20 6.71
N TYR A 225 14.60 9.22 5.94
CA TYR A 225 14.20 7.88 6.41
C TYR A 225 15.34 7.17 7.14
N ALA A 226 16.57 7.29 6.65
CA ALA A 226 17.77 6.70 7.23
C ALA A 226 18.36 7.51 8.40
N SER A 227 17.92 8.75 8.64
CA SER A 227 18.47 9.60 9.71
C SER A 227 18.28 8.92 11.06
N LYS A 228 19.36 8.61 11.75
CA LYS A 228 19.30 8.04 13.11
C LYS A 228 18.97 9.15 14.10
N LYS A 229 18.20 8.80 15.15
CA LYS A 229 18.13 9.64 16.35
C LYS A 229 19.58 9.82 16.85
N SER A 230 20.12 11.04 16.79
CA SER A 230 21.31 11.31 17.58
C SER A 230 20.96 11.10 19.05
N PRO A 231 21.71 10.31 19.81
CA PRO A 231 21.57 10.37 21.25
C PRO A 231 21.80 11.84 21.61
N ARG A 232 20.82 12.49 22.21
CA ARG A 232 21.10 13.78 22.87
C ARG A 232 21.99 13.43 24.04
N ASP A 233 23.20 13.95 23.99
CA ASP A 233 24.12 14.04 25.12
C ASP A 233 23.46 14.74 26.31
#